data_32a3d822589121690eab61e74651de8d
#
_entry.id   32a3d822589121690eab61e74651de8d
#
_cell.length_a   1.000
_cell.length_b   1.000
_cell.length_c   1.000
_cell.angle_alpha   90.00
_cell.angle_beta   90.00
_cell.angle_gamma   90.00
#
_symmetry.space_group_name_H-M   'P 1'
#
loop_
_entity.id
_entity.type
_entity.pdbx_description
1 polymer ?
#
loop_
_entity_poly.entity_id
_entity_poly.type
_entity_poly.pdbx_seq_one_letter_code
_entity_poly.pdbx_strand_id
1 'polypeptide(L)'
;WGRKPRRHGSWYVTEHMVRAMRAYGWTIVVGAVGQPILYLLGLAVGLAALITVPILDHGQQVTYLMFVAPALLATATISVASEEMTYPVMAGFKWRRYFYGFNASPLGSPQIANGVIAGATARMIVASAAYYLIVWLLPFGAVPHPETGWIAIFVGVLAGLAFGIPLMAYAGSIEDDKGQFALVQRFIFMPMFLFSG
;
A
#
# COMPACT_ATOMS: atom_id res chain seq x y z
N TRP A 1 17.42 -30.14 -14.85
CA TRP A 1 16.67 -29.87 -13.61
C TRP A 1 17.18 -28.54 -13.02
N GLY A 2 16.28 -27.59 -12.68
CA GLY A 2 16.62 -26.33 -11.99
C GLY A 2 16.83 -25.08 -12.87
N ARG A 3 16.83 -25.15 -14.20
CA ARG A 3 16.97 -23.95 -15.07
C ARG A 3 15.74 -23.03 -15.01
N LYS A 4 14.51 -23.57 -15.02
CA LYS A 4 13.28 -22.79 -14.94
C LYS A 4 13.11 -22.03 -13.61
N PRO A 5 13.29 -22.67 -12.43
CA PRO A 5 13.26 -21.96 -11.15
C PRO A 5 14.30 -20.86 -11.05
N ARG A 6 15.51 -21.09 -11.54
CA ARG A 6 16.58 -20.09 -11.57
C ARG A 6 16.26 -18.87 -12.45
N ARG A 7 15.47 -19.05 -13.50
CA ARG A 7 15.12 -17.95 -14.41
C ARG A 7 13.87 -17.18 -13.97
N HIS A 8 12.89 -17.86 -13.37
CA HIS A 8 11.57 -17.30 -13.02
C HIS A 8 11.30 -17.37 -11.50
N GLY A 9 12.35 -17.44 -10.67
CA GLY A 9 12.23 -17.65 -9.24
C GLY A 9 11.40 -16.58 -8.54
N SER A 10 11.59 -15.30 -8.87
CA SER A 10 10.81 -14.21 -8.31
C SER A 10 9.32 -14.36 -8.62
N TRP A 11 8.96 -14.82 -9.85
CA TRP A 11 7.57 -15.03 -10.23
C TRP A 11 6.88 -16.10 -9.39
N TYR A 12 7.57 -17.22 -9.12
CA TYR A 12 7.00 -18.28 -8.26
C TYR A 12 6.77 -17.81 -6.83
N VAL A 13 7.66 -16.97 -6.30
CA VAL A 13 7.48 -16.37 -4.97
C VAL A 13 6.31 -15.39 -4.99
N THR A 14 6.21 -14.54 -6.01
CA THR A 14 5.07 -13.62 -6.20
C THR A 14 3.76 -14.40 -6.28
N GLU A 15 3.71 -15.46 -7.08
CA GLU A 15 2.53 -16.32 -7.21
C GLU A 15 2.13 -16.95 -5.88
N HIS A 16 3.11 -17.43 -5.10
CA HIS A 16 2.86 -17.94 -3.75
C HIS A 16 2.25 -16.89 -2.85
N MET A 17 2.80 -15.66 -2.83
CA MET A 17 2.28 -14.55 -2.05
C MET A 17 0.84 -14.19 -2.44
N VAL A 18 0.58 -14.04 -3.73
CA VAL A 18 -0.77 -13.72 -4.25
C VAL A 18 -1.76 -14.84 -3.94
N ARG A 19 -1.35 -16.10 -4.03
CA ARG A 19 -2.20 -17.25 -3.65
C ARG A 19 -2.48 -17.26 -2.14
N ALA A 20 -1.49 -16.95 -1.31
CA ALA A 20 -1.68 -16.84 0.14
C ALA A 20 -2.69 -15.73 0.50
N MET A 21 -2.66 -14.59 -0.21
CA MET A 21 -3.62 -13.50 -0.03
C MET A 21 -5.07 -13.91 -0.31
N ARG A 22 -5.31 -14.91 -1.17
CA ARG A 22 -6.67 -15.41 -1.43
C ARG A 22 -7.34 -16.01 -0.19
N ALA A 23 -6.56 -16.54 0.75
CA ALA A 23 -7.10 -17.11 1.98
C ALA A 23 -7.80 -16.05 2.86
N TYR A 24 -7.39 -14.79 2.79
CA TYR A 24 -7.99 -13.66 3.48
C TYR A 24 -8.45 -12.56 2.51
N GLY A 25 -8.76 -12.94 1.27
CA GLY A 25 -9.17 -12.03 0.20
C GLY A 25 -10.37 -11.17 0.56
N TRP A 26 -11.35 -11.71 1.30
CA TRP A 26 -12.50 -10.95 1.77
C TRP A 26 -12.09 -9.79 2.68
N THR A 27 -11.18 -10.03 3.62
CA THR A 27 -10.66 -8.97 4.52
C THR A 27 -9.91 -7.90 3.73
N ILE A 28 -9.15 -8.31 2.70
CA ILE A 28 -8.46 -7.36 1.81
C ILE A 28 -9.49 -6.49 1.08
N VAL A 29 -10.55 -7.09 0.51
CA VAL A 29 -11.59 -6.35 -0.22
C VAL A 29 -12.32 -5.40 0.72
N VAL A 30 -12.74 -5.87 1.89
CA VAL A 30 -13.43 -5.02 2.88
C VAL A 30 -12.53 -3.87 3.34
N GLY A 31 -11.25 -4.12 3.58
CA GLY A 31 -10.28 -3.08 3.93
C GLY A 31 -10.04 -2.09 2.79
N ALA A 32 -9.81 -2.59 1.57
CA ALA A 32 -9.56 -1.77 0.40
C ALA A 32 -10.74 -0.89 -0.01
N VAL A 33 -11.96 -1.29 0.31
CA VAL A 33 -13.19 -0.55 0.01
C VAL A 33 -13.68 0.25 1.22
N GLY A 34 -13.68 -0.37 2.40
CA GLY A 34 -14.24 0.22 3.61
C GLY A 34 -13.45 1.41 4.13
N GLN A 35 -12.13 1.30 4.17
CA GLN A 35 -11.27 2.38 4.66
C GLN A 35 -11.39 3.65 3.81
N PRO A 36 -11.28 3.62 2.47
CA PRO A 36 -11.51 4.80 1.63
C PRO A 36 -12.90 5.41 1.82
N ILE A 37 -13.94 4.59 1.86
CA ILE A 37 -15.30 5.08 2.04
C ILE A 37 -15.46 5.82 3.38
N LEU A 38 -14.95 5.25 4.46
CA LEU A 38 -15.02 5.88 5.78
C LEU A 38 -14.27 7.21 5.82
N TYR A 39 -13.06 7.27 5.24
CA TYR A 39 -12.29 8.51 5.16
C TYR A 39 -12.98 9.55 4.29
N LEU A 40 -13.44 9.17 3.10
CA LEU A 40 -14.11 10.08 2.19
C LEU A 40 -15.42 10.60 2.77
N LEU A 41 -16.24 9.75 3.41
CA LEU A 41 -17.45 10.18 4.08
C LEU A 41 -17.12 11.10 5.27
N GLY A 42 -16.15 10.74 6.10
CA GLY A 42 -15.71 11.58 7.21
C GLY A 42 -15.24 12.97 6.76
N LEU A 43 -14.44 13.03 5.69
CA LEU A 43 -13.93 14.28 5.14
C LEU A 43 -15.00 15.03 4.32
N ALA A 44 -15.76 14.32 3.47
CA ALA A 44 -16.78 14.96 2.63
C ALA A 44 -17.98 15.47 3.44
N VAL A 45 -18.44 14.69 4.43
CA VAL A 45 -19.59 15.08 5.26
C VAL A 45 -19.16 15.88 6.48
N GLY A 46 -18.03 15.49 7.12
CA GLY A 46 -17.56 16.16 8.34
C GLY A 46 -16.84 17.47 8.07
N LEU A 47 -15.79 17.44 7.27
CA LEU A 47 -14.89 18.58 7.11
C LEU A 47 -15.31 19.51 5.95
N ALA A 48 -15.74 18.94 4.81
CA ALA A 48 -16.17 19.75 3.67
C ALA A 48 -17.41 20.58 3.96
N ALA A 49 -18.27 20.15 4.90
CA ALA A 49 -19.42 20.96 5.38
C ALA A 49 -18.96 22.18 6.21
N LEU A 50 -17.76 22.16 6.77
CA LEU A 50 -17.20 23.27 7.56
C LEU A 50 -16.33 24.19 6.71
N ILE A 51 -15.71 23.67 5.63
CA ILE A 51 -14.86 24.44 4.73
C ILE A 51 -15.70 24.98 3.57
N THR A 52 -16.19 26.19 3.72
CA THR A 52 -16.99 26.89 2.71
C THR A 52 -16.11 27.73 1.75
N VAL A 53 -14.83 27.89 2.07
CA VAL A 53 -13.91 28.70 1.25
C VAL A 53 -13.27 27.77 0.19
N PRO A 54 -13.37 28.11 -1.11
CA PRO A 54 -12.73 27.34 -2.16
C PRO A 54 -11.19 27.43 -2.01
N ILE A 55 -10.52 26.31 -2.16
CA ILE A 55 -9.06 26.22 -2.14
C ILE A 55 -8.56 26.66 -3.51
N LEU A 56 -7.59 27.60 -3.53
CA LEU A 56 -6.88 28.00 -4.74
C LEU A 56 -5.69 27.06 -4.96
N ASP A 57 -5.80 26.19 -5.95
CA ASP A 57 -4.70 25.34 -6.41
C ASP A 57 -4.30 25.78 -7.83
N HIS A 58 -3.05 26.21 -8.00
CA HIS A 58 -2.52 26.73 -9.28
C HIS A 58 -3.44 27.74 -9.98
N GLY A 59 -4.16 28.58 -9.22
CA GLY A 59 -5.08 29.60 -9.74
C GLY A 59 -6.46 29.07 -10.13
N GLN A 60 -6.76 27.82 -9.90
CA GLN A 60 -8.08 27.21 -10.06
C GLN A 60 -8.74 26.99 -8.70
N GLN A 61 -10.04 27.22 -8.65
CA GLN A 61 -10.82 26.88 -7.47
C GLN A 61 -11.14 25.41 -7.45
N VAL A 62 -10.59 24.70 -6.46
CA VAL A 62 -10.82 23.27 -6.27
C VAL A 62 -11.58 23.02 -4.97
N THR A 63 -12.41 22.00 -4.97
CA THR A 63 -13.08 21.54 -3.76
C THR A 63 -12.05 20.89 -2.84
N TYR A 64 -12.23 21.01 -1.52
CA TYR A 64 -11.36 20.36 -0.54
C TYR A 64 -11.16 18.87 -0.82
N LEU A 65 -12.22 18.17 -1.25
CA LEU A 65 -12.13 16.75 -1.59
C LEU A 65 -11.23 16.46 -2.80
N MET A 66 -11.26 17.31 -3.83
CA MET A 66 -10.37 17.19 -4.99
C MET A 66 -8.92 17.35 -4.59
N PHE A 67 -8.63 18.27 -3.67
CA PHE A 67 -7.28 18.52 -3.17
C PHE A 67 -6.75 17.35 -2.34
N VAL A 68 -7.57 16.76 -1.48
CA VAL A 68 -7.13 15.73 -0.51
C VAL A 68 -7.18 14.31 -1.10
N ALA A 69 -8.02 14.03 -2.10
CA ALA A 69 -8.19 12.68 -2.64
C ALA A 69 -6.88 12.01 -3.12
N PRO A 70 -5.95 12.68 -3.83
CA PRO A 70 -4.67 12.10 -4.21
C PRO A 70 -3.77 11.76 -3.02
N ALA A 71 -3.75 12.63 -1.99
CA ALA A 71 -2.97 12.40 -0.77
C ALA A 71 -3.49 11.18 0.01
N LEU A 72 -4.81 11.03 0.10
CA LEU A 72 -5.44 9.86 0.74
C LEU A 72 -5.15 8.56 -0.04
N LEU A 73 -5.11 8.61 -1.38
CA LEU A 73 -4.72 7.47 -2.21
C LEU A 73 -3.27 7.06 -1.93
N ALA A 74 -2.34 8.02 -1.88
CA ALA A 74 -0.95 7.76 -1.55
C ALA A 74 -0.82 7.16 -0.13
N THR A 75 -1.54 7.72 0.84
CA THR A 75 -1.57 7.21 2.22
C THR A 75 -2.10 5.77 2.28
N ALA A 76 -3.15 5.46 1.54
CA ALA A 76 -3.70 4.11 1.48
C ALA A 76 -2.66 3.10 0.93
N THR A 77 -1.92 3.46 -0.11
CA THR A 77 -0.86 2.60 -0.67
C THR A 77 0.33 2.44 0.28
N ILE A 78 0.74 3.50 0.98
CA ILE A 78 1.79 3.44 2.00
C ILE A 78 1.35 2.52 3.17
N SER A 79 0.09 2.60 3.59
CA SER A 79 -0.45 1.72 4.63
C SER A 79 -0.41 0.26 4.21
N VAL A 80 -0.84 -0.06 2.98
CA VAL A 80 -0.75 -1.43 2.42
C VAL A 80 0.69 -1.91 2.35
N ALA A 81 1.63 -1.05 1.91
CA ALA A 81 3.05 -1.39 1.89
C ALA A 81 3.59 -1.69 3.28
N SER A 82 3.21 -0.89 4.28
CA SER A 82 3.57 -1.11 5.67
C SER A 82 3.04 -2.43 6.22
N GLU A 83 1.77 -2.76 5.93
CA GLU A 83 1.16 -4.03 6.34
C GLU A 83 1.87 -5.23 5.74
N GLU A 84 2.17 -5.21 4.43
CA GLU A 84 2.75 -6.35 3.71
C GLU A 84 4.26 -6.52 3.95
N MET A 85 4.97 -5.43 4.20
CA MET A 85 6.44 -5.42 4.28
C MET A 85 6.98 -5.40 5.71
N THR A 86 6.13 -5.52 6.73
CA THR A 86 6.54 -5.63 8.16
C THR A 86 6.29 -7.03 8.70
N TYR A 87 5.13 -7.26 9.30
CA TYR A 87 4.81 -8.54 9.97
C TYR A 87 4.86 -9.77 9.08
N PRO A 88 4.38 -9.76 7.81
CA PRO A 88 4.50 -10.91 6.94
C PRO A 88 5.96 -11.28 6.63
N VAL A 89 6.82 -10.26 6.47
CA VAL A 89 8.26 -10.48 6.25
C VAL A 89 8.90 -11.06 7.51
N MET A 90 8.62 -10.49 8.67
CA MET A 90 9.08 -11.03 9.95
C MET A 90 8.60 -12.46 10.17
N ALA A 91 7.32 -12.74 9.89
CA ALA A 91 6.78 -14.10 9.98
C ALA A 91 7.52 -15.08 9.07
N GLY A 92 7.90 -14.64 7.87
CA GLY A 92 8.68 -15.43 6.92
C GLY A 92 10.05 -15.83 7.43
N PHE A 93 10.71 -14.96 8.21
CA PHE A 93 12.02 -15.25 8.79
C PHE A 93 11.93 -15.90 10.19
N LYS A 94 11.08 -15.40 11.06
CA LYS A 94 11.15 -15.74 12.49
C LYS A 94 10.10 -16.77 12.92
N TRP A 95 8.84 -16.56 12.60
CA TRP A 95 7.76 -17.37 13.15
C TRP A 95 7.44 -18.59 12.27
N ARG A 96 7.10 -18.38 11.02
CA ARG A 96 6.74 -19.46 10.07
C ARG A 96 7.93 -20.01 9.31
N ARG A 97 9.03 -19.26 9.24
CA ARG A 97 10.32 -19.65 8.64
C ARG A 97 10.25 -20.14 7.18
N TYR A 98 9.21 -19.74 6.43
CA TYR A 98 9.05 -20.21 5.04
C TYR A 98 10.10 -19.65 4.09
N PHE A 99 10.75 -18.52 4.41
CA PHE A 99 11.87 -18.01 3.61
C PHE A 99 13.10 -18.93 3.65
N TYR A 100 13.33 -19.65 4.75
CA TYR A 100 14.36 -20.69 4.81
C TYR A 100 14.02 -21.87 3.91
N GLY A 101 12.73 -22.25 3.81
CA GLY A 101 12.25 -23.25 2.87
C GLY A 101 12.49 -22.81 1.41
N PHE A 102 12.24 -21.55 1.09
CA PHE A 102 12.52 -21.01 -0.24
C PHE A 102 14.01 -20.99 -0.54
N ASN A 103 14.85 -20.62 0.42
CA ASN A 103 16.30 -20.61 0.26
C ASN A 103 16.93 -22.03 0.17
N ALA A 104 16.26 -23.05 0.72
CA ALA A 104 16.63 -24.45 0.54
C ALA A 104 16.27 -25.00 -0.86
N SER A 105 15.43 -24.31 -1.61
CA SER A 105 15.12 -24.58 -3.01
C SER A 105 16.13 -23.87 -3.93
N PRO A 106 16.15 -24.13 -5.26
CA PRO A 106 17.07 -23.47 -6.18
C PRO A 106 16.74 -21.98 -6.44
N LEU A 107 16.19 -21.28 -5.43
CA LEU A 107 15.89 -19.84 -5.45
C LEU A 107 17.01 -19.06 -4.76
N GLY A 108 17.45 -17.97 -5.39
CA GLY A 108 18.39 -17.03 -4.76
C GLY A 108 17.67 -16.02 -3.85
N SER A 109 18.37 -15.54 -2.82
CA SER A 109 17.83 -14.52 -1.89
C SER A 109 17.30 -13.27 -2.61
N PRO A 110 17.94 -12.73 -3.67
CA PRO A 110 17.39 -11.61 -4.43
C PRO A 110 16.05 -11.94 -5.12
N GLN A 111 15.88 -13.19 -5.57
CA GLN A 111 14.63 -13.63 -6.19
C GLN A 111 13.49 -13.71 -5.18
N ILE A 112 13.79 -14.11 -3.97
CA ILE A 112 12.81 -14.16 -2.87
C ILE A 112 12.40 -12.74 -2.52
N ALA A 113 13.36 -11.83 -2.31
CA ALA A 113 13.08 -10.42 -2.00
C ALA A 113 12.24 -9.75 -3.10
N ASN A 114 12.66 -9.88 -4.37
CA ASN A 114 11.92 -9.32 -5.51
C ASN A 114 10.52 -9.93 -5.64
N GLY A 115 10.36 -11.19 -5.33
CA GLY A 115 9.05 -11.86 -5.34
C GLY A 115 8.11 -11.33 -4.26
N VAL A 116 8.62 -11.05 -3.07
CA VAL A 116 7.85 -10.42 -1.97
C VAL A 116 7.46 -8.99 -2.35
N ILE A 117 8.41 -8.19 -2.87
CA ILE A 117 8.15 -6.82 -3.35
C ILE A 117 7.08 -6.83 -4.43
N ALA A 118 7.19 -7.72 -5.43
CA ALA A 118 6.21 -7.82 -6.50
C ALA A 118 4.81 -8.24 -6.00
N GLY A 119 4.74 -9.14 -5.01
CA GLY A 119 3.48 -9.52 -4.36
C GLY A 119 2.81 -8.36 -3.63
N ALA A 120 3.59 -7.60 -2.84
CA ALA A 120 3.11 -6.39 -2.16
C ALA A 120 2.69 -5.30 -3.17
N THR A 121 3.46 -5.12 -4.25
CA THR A 121 3.14 -4.20 -5.35
C THR A 121 1.80 -4.55 -5.99
N ALA A 122 1.54 -5.82 -6.26
CA ALA A 122 0.26 -6.26 -6.81
C ALA A 122 -0.92 -5.89 -5.89
N ARG A 123 -0.76 -6.06 -4.57
CA ARG A 123 -1.78 -5.65 -3.59
C ARG A 123 -1.96 -4.13 -3.54
N MET A 124 -0.86 -3.37 -3.59
CA MET A 124 -0.92 -1.89 -3.66
C MET A 124 -1.66 -1.40 -4.91
N ILE A 125 -1.40 -2.01 -6.08
CA ILE A 125 -2.12 -1.69 -7.32
C ILE A 125 -3.62 -1.94 -7.17
N VAL A 126 -4.00 -3.09 -6.62
CA VAL A 126 -5.42 -3.43 -6.39
C VAL A 126 -6.07 -2.44 -5.43
N ALA A 127 -5.41 -2.11 -4.32
CA ALA A 127 -5.93 -1.19 -3.32
C ALA A 127 -6.07 0.24 -3.88
N SER A 128 -5.05 0.75 -4.58
CA SER A 128 -5.09 2.09 -5.17
C SER A 128 -6.08 2.19 -6.33
N ALA A 129 -6.22 1.14 -7.15
CA ALA A 129 -7.22 1.09 -8.19
C ALA A 129 -8.65 1.06 -7.62
N ALA A 130 -8.87 0.28 -6.55
CA ALA A 130 -10.15 0.27 -5.85
C ALA A 130 -10.46 1.63 -5.24
N TYR A 131 -9.47 2.27 -4.60
CA TYR A 131 -9.61 3.62 -4.06
C TYR A 131 -9.99 4.63 -5.15
N TYR A 132 -9.23 4.64 -6.25
CA TYR A 132 -9.49 5.52 -7.39
C TYR A 132 -10.90 5.31 -7.97
N LEU A 133 -11.31 4.05 -8.14
CA LEU A 133 -12.64 3.70 -8.63
C LEU A 133 -13.75 4.24 -7.71
N ILE A 134 -13.58 4.10 -6.39
CA ILE A 134 -14.52 4.59 -5.39
C ILE A 134 -14.65 6.11 -5.48
N VAL A 135 -13.50 6.83 -5.53
CA VAL A 135 -13.48 8.30 -5.62
C VAL A 135 -14.13 8.77 -6.92
N TRP A 136 -13.92 8.04 -8.01
CA TRP A 136 -14.52 8.35 -9.32
C TRP A 136 -16.03 8.09 -9.37
N LEU A 137 -16.49 7.01 -8.73
CA LEU A 137 -17.91 6.64 -8.71
C LEU A 137 -18.74 7.49 -7.74
N LEU A 138 -18.11 8.10 -6.74
CA LEU A 138 -18.84 8.94 -5.77
C LEU A 138 -19.27 10.25 -6.42
N PRO A 139 -20.52 10.71 -6.16
CA PRO A 139 -21.10 11.89 -6.77
C PRO A 139 -20.51 13.22 -6.27
N PHE A 140 -19.37 13.20 -5.63
CA PHE A 140 -18.73 14.36 -5.01
C PHE A 140 -17.80 15.13 -5.97
N GLY A 141 -17.66 14.70 -7.22
CA GLY A 141 -16.81 15.39 -8.22
C GLY A 141 -15.35 15.46 -7.85
N ALA A 142 -14.85 14.46 -7.08
CA ALA A 142 -13.48 14.45 -6.57
C ALA A 142 -12.42 14.15 -7.63
N VAL A 143 -12.81 13.74 -8.83
CA VAL A 143 -11.90 13.48 -9.97
C VAL A 143 -12.34 14.32 -11.16
N PRO A 144 -11.82 15.56 -11.30
CA PRO A 144 -12.20 16.45 -12.41
C PRO A 144 -11.71 15.96 -13.77
N HIS A 145 -10.56 15.26 -13.79
CA HIS A 145 -9.89 14.77 -14.98
C HIS A 145 -9.66 13.25 -14.91
N PRO A 146 -10.68 12.41 -15.17
CA PRO A 146 -10.54 10.95 -15.09
C PRO A 146 -9.56 10.40 -16.14
N GLU A 147 -9.35 11.11 -17.26
CA GLU A 147 -8.41 10.75 -18.33
C GLU A 147 -6.94 10.73 -17.85
N THR A 148 -6.59 11.48 -16.82
CA THR A 148 -5.23 11.56 -16.26
C THR A 148 -5.15 11.05 -14.81
N GLY A 149 -6.27 10.98 -14.12
CA GLY A 149 -6.35 10.60 -12.71
C GLY A 149 -5.79 9.21 -12.38
N TRP A 150 -5.81 8.28 -13.36
CA TRP A 150 -5.22 6.96 -13.20
C TRP A 150 -3.69 6.98 -12.93
N ILE A 151 -3.00 8.08 -13.31
CA ILE A 151 -1.57 8.27 -13.01
C ILE A 151 -1.34 8.30 -11.50
N ALA A 152 -2.30 8.77 -10.72
CA ALA A 152 -2.23 8.76 -9.26
C ALA A 152 -2.03 7.35 -8.67
N ILE A 153 -2.53 6.31 -9.34
CA ILE A 153 -2.32 4.91 -8.95
C ILE A 153 -0.82 4.58 -8.97
N PHE A 154 -0.12 4.93 -10.05
CA PHE A 154 1.32 4.66 -10.16
C PHE A 154 2.13 5.47 -9.18
N VAL A 155 1.81 6.75 -9.01
CA VAL A 155 2.49 7.63 -8.04
C VAL A 155 2.29 7.09 -6.62
N GLY A 156 1.07 6.67 -6.27
CA GLY A 156 0.76 6.05 -4.99
C GLY A 156 1.56 4.76 -4.76
N VAL A 157 1.64 3.88 -5.78
CA VAL A 157 2.43 2.64 -5.69
C VAL A 157 3.93 2.95 -5.51
N LEU A 158 4.46 3.94 -6.23
CA LEU A 158 5.85 4.37 -6.06
C LEU A 158 6.11 4.92 -4.65
N ALA A 159 5.19 5.72 -4.12
CA ALA A 159 5.26 6.19 -2.73
C ALA A 159 5.23 5.02 -1.75
N GLY A 160 4.31 4.06 -1.94
CA GLY A 160 4.25 2.84 -1.14
C GLY A 160 5.54 2.03 -1.16
N LEU A 161 6.17 1.87 -2.34
CA LEU A 161 7.46 1.19 -2.47
C LEU A 161 8.60 1.95 -1.79
N ALA A 162 8.63 3.27 -1.92
CA ALA A 162 9.65 4.11 -1.29
C ALA A 162 9.68 3.94 0.23
N PHE A 163 8.53 3.78 0.86
CA PHE A 163 8.41 3.50 2.30
C PHE A 163 8.52 2.02 2.65
N GLY A 164 7.90 1.15 1.85
CA GLY A 164 7.81 -0.27 2.14
C GLY A 164 9.14 -1.00 2.04
N ILE A 165 9.98 -0.70 1.02
CA ILE A 165 11.27 -1.39 0.83
C ILE A 165 12.22 -1.20 2.02
N PRO A 166 12.45 0.02 2.56
CA PRO A 166 13.20 0.21 3.78
C PRO A 166 12.61 -0.54 4.99
N LEU A 167 11.26 -0.52 5.11
CA LEU A 167 10.58 -1.28 6.18
C LEU A 167 10.78 -2.78 6.05
N MET A 168 10.76 -3.31 4.82
CA MET A 168 11.02 -4.72 4.56
C MET A 168 12.45 -5.11 4.98
N ALA A 169 13.43 -4.26 4.66
CA ALA A 169 14.82 -4.47 5.06
C ALA A 169 14.96 -4.44 6.59
N TYR A 170 14.30 -3.50 7.24
CA TYR A 170 14.26 -3.40 8.70
C TYR A 170 13.59 -4.62 9.34
N ALA A 171 12.42 -5.05 8.82
CA ALA A 171 11.71 -6.23 9.31
C ALA A 171 12.52 -7.53 9.19
N GLY A 172 13.37 -7.64 8.16
CA GLY A 172 14.29 -8.76 8.00
C GLY A 172 15.47 -8.73 8.97
N SER A 173 15.88 -7.55 9.44
CA SER A 173 17.05 -7.36 10.31
C SER A 173 16.77 -7.56 11.80
N ILE A 174 15.56 -7.27 12.27
CA ILE A 174 15.21 -7.39 13.68
C ILE A 174 14.94 -8.85 14.08
N GLU A 175 15.36 -9.23 15.30
CA GLU A 175 15.15 -10.59 15.78
C GLU A 175 13.73 -10.81 16.29
N ASP A 176 13.19 -9.88 17.08
CA ASP A 176 11.84 -9.90 17.63
C ASP A 176 11.24 -8.50 17.61
N ASP A 177 9.90 -8.41 17.40
CA ASP A 177 9.18 -7.16 17.55
C ASP A 177 8.88 -6.90 19.03
N LYS A 178 9.65 -5.99 19.63
CA LYS A 178 9.42 -5.46 20.99
C LYS A 178 8.66 -4.12 20.96
N GLY A 179 7.80 -3.93 19.96
CA GLY A 179 7.07 -2.69 19.73
C GLY A 179 7.74 -1.73 18.73
N GLN A 180 8.79 -2.18 18.04
CA GLN A 180 9.52 -1.33 17.08
C GLN A 180 8.65 -0.91 15.91
N PHE A 181 7.81 -1.80 15.38
CA PHE A 181 6.86 -1.43 14.32
C PHE A 181 5.82 -0.42 14.80
N ALA A 182 5.37 -0.53 16.06
CA ALA A 182 4.48 0.47 16.64
C ALA A 182 5.16 1.84 16.80
N LEU A 183 6.46 1.87 17.10
CA LEU A 183 7.24 3.12 17.12
C LEU A 183 7.35 3.73 15.73
N VAL A 184 7.66 2.94 14.70
CA VAL A 184 7.68 3.41 13.30
C VAL A 184 6.32 3.99 12.91
N GLN A 185 5.23 3.30 13.21
CA GLN A 185 3.87 3.77 12.93
C GLN A 185 3.58 5.12 13.61
N ARG A 186 3.93 5.27 14.88
CA ARG A 186 3.61 6.45 15.68
C ARG A 186 4.53 7.64 15.41
N PHE A 187 5.83 7.40 15.21
CA PHE A 187 6.82 8.47 15.13
C PHE A 187 7.26 8.81 13.71
N ILE A 188 6.97 7.96 12.72
CA ILE A 188 7.26 8.24 11.31
C ILE A 188 5.95 8.44 10.54
N PHE A 189 5.04 7.47 10.54
CA PHE A 189 3.82 7.55 9.73
C PHE A 189 2.83 8.59 10.24
N MET A 190 2.59 8.67 11.55
CA MET A 190 1.63 9.66 12.09
C MET A 190 2.05 11.10 11.83
N PRO A 191 3.29 11.54 12.14
CA PRO A 191 3.72 12.89 11.79
C PRO A 191 3.72 13.13 10.28
N MET A 192 4.15 12.16 9.48
CA MET A 192 4.10 12.28 8.03
C MET A 192 2.66 12.49 7.53
N PHE A 193 1.70 11.73 8.04
CA PHE A 193 0.29 11.87 7.69
C PHE A 193 -0.29 13.23 8.11
N LEU A 194 0.13 13.78 9.25
CA LEU A 194 -0.38 15.05 9.76
C LEU A 194 0.24 16.28 9.09
N PHE A 195 1.52 16.20 8.69
CA PHE A 195 2.31 17.36 8.26
C PHE A 195 2.74 17.32 6.80
N SER A 196 2.51 16.25 6.05
CA SER A 196 2.90 16.18 4.64
C SER A 196 1.93 16.89 3.67
N GLY A 197 0.83 17.42 4.15
CA GLY A 197 -0.14 18.21 3.38
C GLY A 197 -1.18 17.35 2.71
#